data_05e374843eb964203d5f85ed9f0175ca
#
_entry.id   05e374843eb964203d5f85ed9f0175ca
#
_cell.length_a   1.000
_cell.length_b   1.000
_cell.length_c   1.000
_cell.angle_alpha   90.00
_cell.angle_beta   90.00
_cell.angle_gamma   90.00
#
_symmetry.space_group_name_H-M   'P 1'
#
loop_
_entity.id
_entity.type
_entity.pdbx_description
1 polymer ?
#
loop_
_entity_poly.entity_id
_entity_poly.type
_entity_poly.pdbx_seq_one_letter_code
_entity_poly.pdbx_strand_id
1 'polypeptide(L)'
;MERNTGIVRRIDDLGRVVIPKEIRRKLNIHEGDPLEISYTDDGGVFFRKYLTDKERKKEWVNKMLFEKKEKEEFYYTFSVDFIQNITILTLIDWKKEEIYTSGAICSPEDKFDKKVGIAVAYARMFDIEIPEYI
;
A
#
# COMPACT_ATOMS: atom_id res chain seq x y z
N MET A 1 -6.54 6.17 -11.37
CA MET A 1 -7.52 6.62 -12.38
C MET A 1 -7.47 8.14 -12.50
N GLU A 2 -7.27 8.63 -13.69
CA GLU A 2 -7.24 10.05 -13.99
C GLU A 2 -8.65 10.65 -13.92
N ARG A 3 -8.77 11.83 -13.28
CA ARG A 3 -10.02 12.58 -13.24
C ARG A 3 -9.82 13.91 -13.93
N ASN A 4 -10.59 14.17 -14.97
CA ASN A 4 -10.59 15.45 -15.64
C ASN A 4 -11.31 16.49 -14.79
N THR A 5 -10.57 17.53 -14.35
CA THR A 5 -11.11 18.64 -13.56
C THR A 5 -11.57 19.80 -14.42
N GLY A 6 -11.21 19.87 -15.69
CA GLY A 6 -11.42 21.02 -16.57
C GLY A 6 -10.55 22.24 -16.22
N ILE A 7 -9.69 22.13 -15.22
CA ILE A 7 -8.83 23.23 -14.78
C ILE A 7 -7.61 23.34 -15.69
N VAL A 8 -7.37 24.52 -16.24
CA VAL A 8 -6.22 24.84 -17.08
C VAL A 8 -5.38 25.91 -16.39
N ARG A 9 -4.08 25.66 -16.28
CA ARG A 9 -3.10 26.61 -15.72
C ARG A 9 -1.95 26.79 -16.69
N ARG A 10 -1.36 27.97 -16.67
CA ARG A 10 -0.20 28.28 -17.51
C ARG A 10 1.07 28.10 -16.71
N ILE A 11 2.07 27.52 -17.36
CA ILE A 11 3.42 27.51 -16.83
C ILE A 11 4.04 28.90 -16.94
N ASP A 12 4.76 29.36 -15.92
CA ASP A 12 5.43 30.67 -15.93
C ASP A 12 6.84 30.59 -16.56
N ASP A 13 7.54 31.74 -16.59
CA ASP A 13 8.88 31.85 -17.15
C ASP A 13 9.96 31.09 -16.35
N LEU A 14 9.68 30.73 -15.10
CA LEU A 14 10.54 29.92 -14.26
C LEU A 14 10.18 28.43 -14.27
N GLY A 15 9.26 28.01 -15.13
CA GLY A 15 8.81 26.63 -15.20
C GLY A 15 7.88 26.22 -14.07
N ARG A 16 7.23 27.16 -13.39
CA ARG A 16 6.31 26.86 -12.28
C ARG A 16 4.88 26.80 -12.75
N VAL A 17 4.13 25.87 -12.16
CA VAL A 17 2.68 25.79 -12.31
C VAL A 17 2.04 25.72 -10.91
N VAL A 18 0.94 26.42 -10.73
CA VAL A 18 0.21 26.41 -9.44
C VAL A 18 -0.74 25.25 -9.40
N ILE A 19 -0.64 24.43 -8.36
CA ILE A 19 -1.64 23.39 -8.08
C ILE A 19 -2.89 24.09 -7.51
N PRO A 20 -4.06 23.95 -8.16
CA PRO A 20 -5.29 24.59 -7.70
C PRO A 20 -5.66 24.23 -6.26
N LYS A 21 -6.23 25.18 -5.54
CA LYS A 21 -6.60 25.04 -4.13
C LYS A 21 -7.57 23.88 -3.90
N GLU A 22 -8.49 23.63 -4.82
CA GLU A 22 -9.46 22.54 -4.77
C GLU A 22 -8.77 21.18 -4.78
N ILE A 23 -7.74 21.02 -5.63
CA ILE A 23 -6.93 19.80 -5.71
C ILE A 23 -6.09 19.62 -4.45
N ARG A 24 -5.44 20.70 -3.97
CA ARG A 24 -4.64 20.65 -2.73
C ARG A 24 -5.48 20.23 -1.53
N ARG A 25 -6.70 20.75 -1.40
CA ARG A 25 -7.62 20.36 -0.33
C ARG A 25 -8.04 18.91 -0.44
N LYS A 26 -8.38 18.47 -1.64
CA LYS A 26 -8.84 17.11 -1.89
C LYS A 26 -7.76 16.07 -1.62
N LEU A 27 -6.52 16.37 -1.95
CA LEU A 27 -5.37 15.49 -1.74
C LEU A 27 -4.62 15.76 -0.43
N ASN A 28 -5.09 16.71 0.38
CA ASN A 28 -4.46 17.09 1.64
C ASN A 28 -2.98 17.51 1.48
N ILE A 29 -2.72 18.34 0.46
CA ILE A 29 -1.40 18.90 0.16
C ILE A 29 -1.28 20.28 0.80
N HIS A 30 -0.23 20.48 1.61
CA HIS A 30 0.02 21.73 2.34
C HIS A 30 1.38 22.30 1.96
N GLU A 31 1.56 23.58 2.31
CA GLU A 31 2.84 24.26 2.17
C GLU A 31 3.97 23.47 2.85
N GLY A 32 5.09 23.33 2.15
CA GLY A 32 6.24 22.58 2.63
C GLY A 32 6.18 21.07 2.43
N ASP A 33 5.05 20.52 2.00
CA ASP A 33 4.94 19.10 1.71
C ASP A 33 5.86 18.71 0.54
N PRO A 34 6.70 17.67 0.68
CA PRO A 34 7.50 17.17 -0.44
C PRO A 34 6.60 16.44 -1.43
N LEU A 35 6.78 16.75 -2.71
CA LEU A 35 6.06 16.08 -3.80
C LEU A 35 7.05 15.38 -4.73
N GLU A 36 6.73 14.17 -5.09
CA GLU A 36 7.40 13.44 -6.14
C GLU A 36 6.77 13.78 -7.49
N ILE A 37 7.60 14.10 -8.48
CA ILE A 37 7.16 14.49 -9.82
C ILE A 37 7.55 13.39 -10.79
N SER A 38 6.59 12.90 -11.55
CA SER A 38 6.78 11.91 -12.59
C SER A 38 6.05 12.32 -13.87
N TYR A 39 6.44 11.72 -14.98
CA TYR A 39 5.80 11.97 -16.28
C TYR A 39 5.55 10.66 -17.02
N THR A 40 4.61 10.69 -17.95
CA THR A 40 4.29 9.57 -18.84
C THR A 40 4.68 9.90 -20.27
N ASP A 41 4.88 8.87 -21.10
CA ASP A 41 5.29 9.02 -22.51
C ASP A 41 4.23 9.72 -23.37
N ASP A 42 2.97 9.74 -22.93
CA ASP A 42 1.87 10.45 -23.60
C ASP A 42 1.77 11.93 -23.25
N GLY A 43 2.71 12.47 -22.47
CA GLY A 43 2.82 13.89 -22.13
C GLY A 43 2.15 14.30 -20.81
N GLY A 44 1.73 13.36 -19.98
CA GLY A 44 1.19 13.62 -18.65
C GLY A 44 2.30 13.92 -17.62
N VAL A 45 2.05 14.86 -16.72
CA VAL A 45 2.90 15.13 -15.54
C VAL A 45 2.07 14.87 -14.30
N PHE A 46 2.64 14.13 -13.35
CA PHE A 46 1.96 13.72 -12.12
C PHE A 46 2.73 14.17 -10.90
N PHE A 47 2.01 14.64 -9.90
CA PHE A 47 2.53 14.96 -8.58
C PHE A 47 1.92 14.02 -7.56
N ARG A 48 2.76 13.45 -6.70
CA ARG A 48 2.34 12.63 -5.57
C ARG A 48 3.00 13.11 -4.31
N LYS A 49 2.33 13.01 -3.19
CA LYS A 49 2.99 13.19 -1.90
C LYS A 49 4.15 12.20 -1.79
N TYR A 50 5.33 12.71 -1.48
CA TYR A 50 6.48 11.86 -1.17
C TYR A 50 6.28 11.24 0.20
N LEU A 51 6.28 9.92 0.25
CA LEU A 51 6.18 9.15 1.48
C LEU A 51 7.55 8.61 1.87
N THR A 52 7.89 8.69 3.16
CA THR A 52 9.06 8.01 3.70
C THR A 52 8.85 6.48 3.63
N ASP A 53 9.93 5.71 3.72
CA ASP A 53 9.83 4.24 3.72
C ASP A 53 8.97 3.72 4.87
N LYS A 54 9.02 4.39 6.02
CA LYS A 54 8.16 4.07 7.16
C LYS A 54 6.67 4.26 6.84
N GLU A 55 6.32 5.34 6.16
CA GLU A 55 4.93 5.63 5.76
C GLU A 55 4.47 4.68 4.66
N ARG A 56 5.31 4.41 3.66
CA ARG A 56 5.04 3.42 2.60
C ARG A 56 4.80 2.03 3.18
N LYS A 57 5.63 1.62 4.14
CA LYS A 57 5.48 0.35 4.85
C LYS A 57 4.14 0.26 5.56
N LYS A 58 3.76 1.31 6.29
CA LYS A 58 2.48 1.38 6.98
C LYS A 58 1.29 1.30 6.02
N GLU A 59 1.33 2.01 4.91
CA GLU A 59 0.27 1.98 3.89
C GLU A 59 0.14 0.60 3.26
N TRP A 60 1.26 -0.01 2.88
CA TRP A 60 1.26 -1.34 2.29
C TRP A 60 0.70 -2.39 3.27
N VAL A 61 1.13 -2.36 4.52
CA VAL A 61 0.62 -3.27 5.56
C VAL A 61 -0.89 -3.11 5.73
N ASN A 62 -1.36 -1.87 5.85
CA ASN A 62 -2.80 -1.61 6.00
C ASN A 62 -3.61 -2.09 4.79
N LYS A 63 -3.08 -1.94 3.58
CA LYS A 63 -3.70 -2.44 2.35
C LYS A 63 -3.83 -3.96 2.39
N MET A 64 -2.78 -4.68 2.77
CA MET A 64 -2.81 -6.15 2.86
C MET A 64 -3.80 -6.64 3.91
N LEU A 65 -3.84 -5.99 5.08
CA LEU A 65 -4.80 -6.33 6.13
C LEU A 65 -6.24 -6.05 5.72
N PHE A 66 -6.48 -4.97 4.99
CA PHE A 66 -7.80 -4.65 4.46
C PHE A 66 -8.28 -5.68 3.43
N GLU A 67 -7.44 -6.05 2.48
CA GLU A 67 -7.76 -7.08 1.48
C GLU A 67 -8.05 -8.43 2.13
N LYS A 68 -7.27 -8.80 3.16
CA LYS A 68 -7.49 -10.02 3.95
C LYS A 68 -8.87 -9.99 4.60
N LYS A 69 -9.22 -8.87 5.24
CA LYS A 69 -10.51 -8.70 5.91
C LYS A 69 -11.69 -8.81 4.93
N GLU A 70 -11.58 -8.21 3.75
CA GLU A 70 -12.61 -8.32 2.71
C GLU A 70 -12.83 -9.77 2.28
N LYS A 71 -11.76 -10.55 2.14
CA LYS A 71 -11.87 -11.98 1.79
C LYS A 71 -12.54 -12.82 2.88
N GLU A 72 -12.43 -12.43 4.15
CA GLU A 72 -13.10 -13.12 5.26
C GLU A 72 -14.62 -13.03 5.21
N GLU A 73 -15.17 -12.05 4.51
CA GLU A 73 -16.62 -11.84 4.42
C GLU A 73 -17.34 -12.84 3.50
N PHE A 74 -16.60 -13.65 2.74
CA PHE A 74 -17.17 -14.58 1.76
C PHE A 74 -16.93 -16.05 2.15
N TYR A 75 -16.13 -16.74 1.37
CA TYR A 75 -15.93 -18.19 1.52
C TYR A 75 -14.62 -18.57 2.22
N TYR A 76 -13.92 -17.57 2.75
CA TYR A 76 -12.61 -17.78 3.35
C TYR A 76 -12.65 -17.60 4.86
N THR A 77 -11.94 -18.46 5.56
CA THR A 77 -11.63 -18.28 6.97
C THR A 77 -10.13 -18.21 7.13
N PHE A 78 -9.64 -17.18 7.81
CA PHE A 78 -8.24 -17.04 8.15
C PHE A 78 -8.00 -17.35 9.62
N SER A 79 -6.94 -18.08 9.88
CA SER A 79 -6.38 -18.29 11.22
C SER A 79 -4.95 -17.78 11.25
N VAL A 80 -4.57 -17.13 12.31
CA VAL A 80 -3.22 -16.57 12.49
C VAL A 80 -2.61 -17.09 13.77
N ASP A 81 -1.45 -17.69 13.66
CA ASP A 81 -0.65 -18.17 14.79
C ASP A 81 0.70 -17.47 14.82
N PHE A 82 1.17 -17.15 16.03
CA PHE A 82 2.46 -16.54 16.26
C PHE A 82 3.31 -17.44 17.14
N ILE A 83 4.48 -17.80 16.63
CA ILE A 83 5.46 -18.60 17.38
C ILE A 83 6.78 -17.84 17.34
N GLN A 84 7.18 -17.25 18.48
CA GLN A 84 8.35 -16.36 18.55
C GLN A 84 8.27 -15.25 17.49
N ASN A 85 9.21 -15.18 16.57
CA ASN A 85 9.26 -14.19 15.48
C ASN A 85 8.63 -14.70 14.18
N ILE A 86 7.84 -15.76 14.25
CA ILE A 86 7.21 -16.39 13.10
C ILE A 86 5.72 -16.12 13.12
N THR A 87 5.18 -15.66 12.00
CA THR A 87 3.74 -15.56 11.75
C THR A 87 3.33 -16.69 10.81
N ILE A 88 2.32 -17.44 11.16
CA ILE A 88 1.74 -18.49 10.32
C ILE A 88 0.31 -18.07 9.99
N LEU A 89 0.02 -17.94 8.71
CA LEU A 89 -1.32 -17.63 8.20
C LEU A 89 -1.90 -18.88 7.54
N THR A 90 -3.07 -19.30 8.00
CA THR A 90 -3.83 -20.42 7.42
C THR A 90 -5.10 -19.88 6.80
N LEU A 91 -5.36 -20.23 5.56
CA LEU A 91 -6.59 -19.96 4.83
C LEU A 91 -7.38 -21.27 4.64
N ILE A 92 -8.64 -21.25 5.01
CA ILE A 92 -9.58 -22.30 4.67
C ILE A 92 -10.52 -21.78 3.58
N ASP A 93 -10.45 -22.39 2.41
CA ASP A 93 -11.38 -22.15 1.31
C ASP A 93 -12.51 -23.17 1.37
N TRP A 94 -13.64 -22.77 1.93
CA TRP A 94 -14.80 -23.64 2.13
C TRP A 94 -15.46 -24.06 0.82
N LYS A 95 -15.35 -23.25 -0.22
CA LYS A 95 -15.93 -23.54 -1.53
C LYS A 95 -15.18 -24.65 -2.26
N LYS A 96 -13.83 -24.61 -2.18
CA LYS A 96 -12.95 -25.62 -2.79
C LYS A 96 -12.60 -26.77 -1.85
N GLU A 97 -12.95 -26.64 -0.56
CA GLU A 97 -12.56 -27.57 0.51
C GLU A 97 -11.03 -27.75 0.59
N GLU A 98 -10.29 -26.63 0.46
CA GLU A 98 -8.82 -26.59 0.46
C GLU A 98 -8.29 -25.77 1.62
N ILE A 99 -7.11 -26.12 2.09
CA ILE A 99 -6.39 -25.40 3.14
C ILE A 99 -5.03 -24.95 2.58
N TYR A 100 -4.75 -23.67 2.75
CA TYR A 100 -3.48 -23.06 2.36
C TYR A 100 -2.78 -22.49 3.58
N THR A 101 -1.47 -22.60 3.62
CA THR A 101 -0.63 -22.04 4.69
C THR A 101 0.48 -21.19 4.10
N SER A 102 0.76 -20.08 4.76
CA SER A 102 1.88 -19.20 4.43
C SER A 102 2.52 -18.70 5.72
N GLY A 103 3.78 -18.30 5.66
CA GLY A 103 4.50 -17.82 6.82
C GLY A 103 5.37 -16.61 6.53
N ALA A 104 5.68 -15.88 7.60
CA ALA A 104 6.64 -14.79 7.60
C ALA A 104 7.53 -14.91 8.83
N ILE A 105 8.83 -14.79 8.63
CA ILE A 105 9.84 -14.82 9.69
C ILE A 105 10.44 -13.43 9.80
N CYS A 106 10.34 -12.83 10.99
CA CYS A 106 10.99 -11.55 11.26
C CYS A 106 12.49 -11.74 11.40
N SER A 107 13.28 -10.87 10.77
CA SER A 107 14.72 -10.85 10.94
C SER A 107 15.09 -10.68 12.42
N PRO A 108 16.15 -11.34 12.94
CA PRO A 108 16.60 -11.14 14.31
C PRO A 108 17.00 -9.69 14.64
N GLU A 109 17.36 -8.91 13.61
CA GLU A 109 17.76 -7.50 13.73
C GLU A 109 16.57 -6.56 13.82
N ASP A 110 15.39 -7.01 13.40
CA ASP A 110 14.18 -6.19 13.37
C ASP A 110 13.29 -6.46 14.60
N LYS A 111 12.57 -5.42 14.98
CA LYS A 111 11.52 -5.56 15.99
C LYS A 111 10.32 -6.30 15.38
N PHE A 112 9.94 -7.39 16.01
CA PHE A 112 8.77 -8.16 15.58
C PHE A 112 7.48 -7.32 15.66
N ASP A 113 6.77 -7.25 14.55
CA ASP A 113 5.48 -6.60 14.43
C ASP A 113 4.46 -7.59 13.84
N LYS A 114 3.42 -7.88 14.61
CA LYS A 114 2.37 -8.83 14.24
C LYS A 114 1.65 -8.44 12.95
N LYS A 115 1.35 -7.15 12.77
CA LYS A 115 0.66 -6.66 11.57
C LYS A 115 1.52 -6.85 10.31
N VAL A 116 2.79 -6.54 10.40
CA VAL A 116 3.75 -6.76 9.32
C VAL A 116 3.85 -8.25 8.98
N GLY A 117 3.95 -9.10 10.00
CA GLY A 117 3.99 -10.55 9.82
C GLY A 117 2.77 -11.09 9.08
N ILE A 118 1.56 -10.67 9.46
CA ILE A 118 0.32 -11.05 8.80
C ILE A 118 0.30 -10.55 7.35
N ALA A 119 0.66 -9.29 7.13
CA ALA A 119 0.67 -8.67 5.79
C ALA A 119 1.62 -9.40 4.83
N VAL A 120 2.83 -9.73 5.29
CA VAL A 120 3.82 -10.49 4.50
C VAL A 120 3.34 -11.91 4.22
N ALA A 121 2.81 -12.61 5.22
CA ALA A 121 2.27 -13.96 5.03
C ALA A 121 1.08 -13.95 4.05
N TYR A 122 0.21 -12.96 4.15
CA TYR A 122 -0.89 -12.77 3.22
C TYR A 122 -0.40 -12.53 1.78
N ALA A 123 0.56 -11.62 1.60
CA ALA A 123 1.12 -11.32 0.29
C ALA A 123 1.76 -12.57 -0.35
N ARG A 124 2.49 -13.37 0.41
CA ARG A 124 3.07 -14.63 -0.07
C ARG A 124 2.02 -15.66 -0.46
N MET A 125 0.93 -15.74 0.30
CA MET A 125 -0.17 -16.66 0.01
C MET A 125 -0.86 -16.38 -1.31
N PHE A 126 -1.00 -15.10 -1.67
CA PHE A 126 -1.68 -14.65 -2.89
C PHE A 126 -0.72 -14.19 -4.00
N ASP A 127 0.57 -14.51 -3.88
CA ASP A 127 1.61 -14.15 -4.85
C ASP A 127 1.65 -12.65 -5.18
N ILE A 128 1.47 -11.82 -4.14
CA ILE A 128 1.57 -10.37 -4.22
C ILE A 128 3.01 -9.95 -3.98
N GLU A 129 3.51 -9.06 -4.84
CA GLU A 129 4.86 -8.52 -4.70
C GLU A 129 5.05 -7.81 -3.36
N ILE A 130 6.13 -8.15 -2.66
CA ILE A 130 6.51 -7.52 -1.40
C ILE A 130 7.56 -6.45 -1.72
N PRO A 131 7.29 -5.17 -1.43
CA PRO A 131 8.25 -4.11 -1.68
C PRO A 131 9.55 -4.25 -0.87
N GLU A 132 10.65 -3.75 -1.42
CA GLU A 132 11.97 -3.82 -0.78
C GLU A 132 12.04 -3.10 0.58
N TYR A 133 11.17 -2.12 0.81
CA TYR A 133 11.13 -1.35 2.07
C TYR A 133 10.36 -2.06 3.20
N ILE A 134 9.83 -3.26 2.95
CA ILE A 134 9.19 -4.10 3.95
C ILE A 134 10.23 -4.98 4.62
#